data_a526052bec31ea2764ae139b215d47e8
#
_entry.id   a526052bec31ea2764ae139b215d47e8
#
_cell.length_a   1.000
_cell.length_b   1.000
_cell.length_c   1.000
_cell.angle_alpha   90.00
_cell.angle_beta   90.00
_cell.angle_gamma   90.00
#
_symmetry.space_group_name_H-M   'P 1'
#
loop_
_entity.id
_entity.type
_entity.pdbx_description
1 polymer ?
#
loop_
_entity_poly.entity_id
_entity_poly.type
_entity_poly.pdbx_seq_one_letter_code
_entity_poly.pdbx_strand_id
1 'polypeptide(L)'
;KESKKEQEKKDAEEKSEKKENPDVSNKALTQSKRIAEAKEAAQKVKEQQPETKPSEPKSKKKALGIVLGSIVGVLLIAYIAGFVYFSGHYYSDVTINGIAVSGMNAATARSTLDQFYSNYALTLETIDNEKVMINGKDISMKIVLHDDFKKCLQEQKPYIWFVNYFKHHEYQVSADATWDEDELQDVYKDMKILNKKKMEAPEDAYVGVEDGKFTIIKEILGTTIKEKTFKTVVEENLKTVQSSVNLKDSDCYELPEVYSDDEELATELKALGKYADCNIKLQLDDLTLEPGMDLYENVLEKKGDSYELSEQKVKKYVAKLAEEYDTLGTDRTFTTSFNDKKVKVHGDAFGYKMNQEETEDALIKALKAGKSTTVDVVFDEKGISLKGDNDIGDTYIEVNLSEQKVFGYKDGKLIAEGDCVSGKEAAGMGTCIGLYKIQDKLSPTVLRGEKVPVTKTETKKNKKGKKVKKTTTTYEYSYESPVTYWIQFNGGIGLHDAAGWRSQYGGSIYYYSGSHGCVNLPLDLAKTLYQNYELGDPVIVYFWDNENRK
;
A
#
# COMPACT_ATOMS: atom_id res chain seq x y z
N LYS A 1 -35.26 -0.08 15.36
CA LYS A 1 -34.88 0.88 14.29
C LYS A 1 -34.10 0.22 13.16
N GLU A 2 -33.59 -1.01 13.34
CA GLU A 2 -32.87 -1.76 12.30
C GLU A 2 -33.81 -2.57 11.40
N SER A 3 -34.97 -3.02 11.87
CA SER A 3 -35.91 -3.80 11.06
C SER A 3 -36.67 -3.01 9.97
N LYS A 4 -36.62 -1.67 10.03
CA LYS A 4 -37.25 -0.78 9.02
C LYS A 4 -36.33 -0.43 7.84
N LYS A 5 -35.02 -0.63 7.99
CA LYS A 5 -34.04 -0.38 6.89
C LYS A 5 -33.85 -1.59 5.97
N GLU A 6 -34.14 -2.80 6.46
CA GLU A 6 -34.07 -4.02 5.63
C GLU A 6 -35.29 -4.17 4.71
N GLN A 7 -36.45 -3.68 5.12
CA GLN A 7 -37.66 -3.73 4.31
C GLN A 7 -37.62 -2.73 3.15
N GLU A 8 -37.06 -1.51 3.38
CA GLU A 8 -36.90 -0.50 2.32
C GLU A 8 -35.83 -0.88 1.27
N LYS A 9 -34.90 -1.77 1.61
CA LYS A 9 -33.89 -2.25 0.65
C LYS A 9 -34.41 -3.38 -0.24
N LYS A 10 -35.32 -4.21 0.26
CA LYS A 10 -35.99 -5.25 -0.54
C LYS A 10 -37.04 -4.68 -1.51
N ASP A 11 -37.72 -3.62 -1.12
CA ASP A 11 -38.70 -2.95 -2.00
C ASP A 11 -38.02 -2.08 -3.10
N ALA A 12 -36.74 -1.79 -2.97
CA ALA A 12 -35.97 -1.08 -3.99
C ALA A 12 -35.38 -2.03 -5.05
N GLU A 13 -35.05 -3.28 -4.70
CA GLU A 13 -34.55 -4.28 -5.65
C GLU A 13 -35.69 -4.88 -6.51
N GLU A 14 -36.90 -4.98 -5.98
CA GLU A 14 -38.07 -5.49 -6.76
C GLU A 14 -38.61 -4.48 -7.79
N LYS A 15 -38.22 -3.19 -7.73
CA LYS A 15 -38.57 -2.13 -8.70
C LYS A 15 -37.58 -1.91 -9.83
N SER A 16 -36.41 -2.55 -9.81
CA SER A 16 -35.40 -2.40 -10.86
C SER A 16 -35.46 -3.45 -11.97
N GLU A 17 -36.20 -4.54 -11.79
CA GLU A 17 -36.32 -5.62 -12.78
C GLU A 17 -37.53 -5.53 -13.75
N LYS A 18 -38.27 -4.42 -13.79
CA LYS A 18 -39.36 -4.21 -14.75
C LYS A 18 -39.20 -2.92 -15.53
N LYS A 19 -38.19 -2.87 -16.38
CA LYS A 19 -38.14 -1.98 -17.55
C LYS A 19 -37.69 -2.78 -18.77
N GLU A 20 -38.52 -3.66 -19.24
CA GLU A 20 -38.43 -4.21 -20.57
C GLU A 20 -38.83 -3.11 -21.58
N ASN A 21 -38.03 -3.01 -22.61
CA ASN A 21 -38.12 -2.06 -23.69
C ASN A 21 -39.34 -2.39 -24.59
N PRO A 22 -40.32 -1.50 -24.78
CA PRO A 22 -41.60 -1.84 -25.47
C PRO A 22 -41.49 -2.03 -26.98
N ASP A 23 -40.30 -1.83 -27.60
CA ASP A 23 -40.21 -1.75 -29.07
C ASP A 23 -39.86 -3.09 -29.79
N VAL A 24 -39.44 -4.12 -29.06
CA VAL A 24 -39.14 -5.44 -29.64
C VAL A 24 -40.37 -6.37 -29.64
N SER A 25 -41.27 -6.21 -28.66
CA SER A 25 -42.49 -7.02 -28.55
C SER A 25 -43.52 -6.72 -29.65
N ASN A 26 -43.64 -5.48 -30.13
CA ASN A 26 -44.61 -5.09 -31.15
C ASN A 26 -44.25 -5.53 -32.57
N LYS A 27 -42.99 -5.75 -32.89
CA LYS A 27 -42.58 -6.28 -34.23
C LYS A 27 -42.85 -7.78 -34.37
N ALA A 28 -42.69 -8.57 -33.32
CA ALA A 28 -42.94 -10.02 -33.33
C ALA A 28 -44.45 -10.34 -33.37
N LEU A 29 -45.27 -9.53 -32.65
CA LEU A 29 -46.74 -9.70 -32.71
C LEU A 29 -47.33 -9.30 -34.07
N THR A 30 -46.76 -8.30 -34.74
CA THR A 30 -47.22 -7.87 -36.08
C THR A 30 -46.89 -8.90 -37.17
N GLN A 31 -45.77 -9.59 -37.02
CA GLN A 31 -45.34 -10.61 -37.97
C GLN A 31 -46.12 -11.92 -37.81
N SER A 32 -46.45 -12.35 -36.60
CA SER A 32 -47.26 -13.54 -36.36
C SER A 32 -48.74 -13.32 -36.76
N LYS A 33 -49.32 -12.11 -36.59
CA LYS A 33 -50.64 -11.77 -37.11
C LYS A 33 -50.69 -11.80 -38.64
N ARG A 34 -49.72 -11.28 -39.34
CA ARG A 34 -49.62 -11.32 -40.82
C ARG A 34 -49.49 -12.75 -41.36
N ILE A 35 -48.79 -13.64 -40.63
CA ILE A 35 -48.68 -15.05 -41.02
C ILE A 35 -50.01 -15.82 -40.78
N ALA A 36 -50.75 -15.47 -39.72
CA ALA A 36 -52.05 -16.05 -39.45
C ALA A 36 -53.11 -15.61 -40.48
N GLU A 37 -53.17 -14.31 -40.81
CA GLU A 37 -54.03 -13.75 -41.84
C GLU A 37 -53.74 -14.29 -43.24
N ALA A 38 -52.45 -14.50 -43.58
CA ALA A 38 -52.07 -15.14 -44.84
C ALA A 38 -52.44 -16.62 -44.92
N LYS A 39 -52.45 -17.34 -43.79
CA LYS A 39 -52.92 -18.75 -43.75
C LYS A 39 -54.47 -18.87 -43.85
N GLU A 40 -55.18 -17.91 -43.22
CA GLU A 40 -56.68 -17.89 -43.30
C GLU A 40 -57.16 -17.46 -44.68
N ALA A 41 -56.44 -16.53 -45.36
CA ALA A 41 -56.73 -16.17 -46.75
C ALA A 41 -56.46 -17.34 -47.74
N ALA A 42 -55.40 -18.13 -47.47
CA ALA A 42 -55.10 -19.32 -48.28
C ALA A 42 -56.07 -20.45 -48.07
N GLN A 43 -56.77 -20.53 -46.94
CA GLN A 43 -57.79 -21.53 -46.66
C GLN A 43 -59.16 -21.17 -47.29
N LYS A 44 -59.47 -19.86 -47.32
CA LYS A 44 -60.75 -19.39 -47.96
C LYS A 44 -60.72 -19.48 -49.49
N VAL A 45 -59.56 -19.56 -50.12
CA VAL A 45 -59.47 -19.78 -51.61
C VAL A 45 -59.68 -21.25 -51.98
N LYS A 46 -59.64 -22.21 -51.05
CA LYS A 46 -59.85 -23.63 -51.31
C LYS A 46 -61.32 -24.10 -51.26
N GLU A 47 -62.22 -23.25 -50.77
CA GLU A 47 -63.62 -23.64 -50.60
C GLU A 47 -64.63 -23.15 -51.68
N GLN A 48 -64.13 -22.51 -52.73
CA GLN A 48 -65.00 -22.08 -53.86
C GLN A 48 -64.52 -22.66 -55.19
N GLN A 49 -64.81 -23.96 -55.39
CA GLN A 49 -64.88 -24.51 -56.74
C GLN A 49 -66.21 -25.35 -56.89
N PRO A 50 -67.02 -25.08 -57.90
CA PRO A 50 -68.23 -25.85 -58.14
C PRO A 50 -67.89 -27.16 -58.85
N GLU A 51 -68.61 -28.22 -58.42
CA GLU A 51 -68.53 -29.52 -59.04
C GLU A 51 -69.14 -29.51 -60.47
N THR A 52 -68.33 -29.94 -61.44
CA THR A 52 -68.91 -30.39 -62.75
C THR A 52 -68.35 -31.78 -63.07
N LYS A 53 -69.30 -32.65 -63.47
CA LYS A 53 -69.10 -34.06 -63.77
C LYS A 53 -68.16 -34.34 -64.99
N PRO A 54 -67.58 -35.55 -65.05
CA PRO A 54 -66.48 -35.88 -65.93
C PRO A 54 -66.85 -36.11 -67.39
N SER A 55 -66.09 -35.59 -68.32
CA SER A 55 -66.04 -36.04 -69.72
C SER A 55 -64.59 -36.52 -70.05
N GLU A 56 -64.53 -37.60 -70.81
CA GLU A 56 -63.38 -38.48 -71.07
C GLU A 56 -62.08 -37.83 -71.61
N PRO A 57 -60.95 -38.51 -71.49
CA PRO A 57 -59.62 -37.90 -71.63
C PRO A 57 -59.07 -38.02 -73.06
N LYS A 58 -58.86 -36.88 -73.72
CA LYS A 58 -57.92 -36.81 -74.87
C LYS A 58 -57.06 -35.53 -74.74
N SER A 59 -55.75 -35.73 -74.45
CA SER A 59 -54.68 -34.68 -74.55
C SER A 59 -54.04 -34.19 -73.25
N LYS A 60 -54.04 -34.93 -72.11
CA LYS A 60 -53.28 -34.49 -70.86
C LYS A 60 -51.74 -34.47 -71.00
N LYS A 61 -51.18 -35.25 -71.95
CA LYS A 61 -49.69 -35.27 -72.09
C LYS A 61 -49.10 -33.99 -72.76
N LYS A 62 -49.82 -33.32 -73.64
CA LYS A 62 -49.36 -32.07 -74.27
C LYS A 62 -49.50 -30.86 -73.33
N ALA A 63 -50.56 -30.77 -72.54
CA ALA A 63 -50.77 -29.70 -71.58
C ALA A 63 -49.79 -29.81 -70.41
N LEU A 64 -49.47 -31.01 -69.91
CA LEU A 64 -48.47 -31.22 -68.88
C LEU A 64 -47.03 -30.83 -69.37
N GLY A 65 -46.73 -31.14 -70.66
CA GLY A 65 -45.43 -30.72 -71.24
C GLY A 65 -45.29 -29.20 -71.38
N ILE A 66 -46.37 -28.49 -71.72
CA ILE A 66 -46.38 -27.02 -71.82
C ILE A 66 -46.24 -26.39 -70.41
N VAL A 67 -46.94 -26.91 -69.42
CA VAL A 67 -46.85 -26.41 -68.04
C VAL A 67 -45.51 -26.72 -67.45
N LEU A 68 -44.95 -27.92 -67.63
CA LEU A 68 -43.56 -28.21 -67.21
C LEU A 68 -42.55 -27.35 -67.95
N GLY A 69 -42.68 -27.15 -69.27
CA GLY A 69 -41.81 -26.28 -70.06
C GLY A 69 -41.85 -24.80 -69.60
N SER A 70 -43.08 -24.33 -69.27
CA SER A 70 -43.24 -22.97 -68.71
C SER A 70 -42.58 -22.81 -67.33
N ILE A 71 -42.74 -23.81 -66.44
CA ILE A 71 -42.05 -23.79 -65.12
C ILE A 71 -40.54 -23.80 -65.30
N VAL A 72 -40.00 -24.67 -66.15
CA VAL A 72 -38.56 -24.71 -66.46
C VAL A 72 -38.08 -23.39 -67.09
N GLY A 73 -38.89 -22.80 -68.01
CA GLY A 73 -38.61 -21.50 -68.59
C GLY A 73 -38.56 -20.37 -67.56
N VAL A 74 -39.53 -20.32 -66.63
CA VAL A 74 -39.53 -19.34 -65.54
C VAL A 74 -38.36 -19.56 -64.58
N LEU A 75 -38.04 -20.79 -64.24
CA LEU A 75 -36.88 -21.12 -63.39
C LEU A 75 -35.55 -20.73 -64.07
N LEU A 76 -35.45 -20.95 -65.38
CA LEU A 76 -34.25 -20.56 -66.15
C LEU A 76 -34.12 -19.04 -66.24
N ILE A 77 -35.21 -18.30 -66.44
CA ILE A 77 -35.22 -16.84 -66.41
C ILE A 77 -34.83 -16.34 -65.04
N ALA A 78 -35.41 -16.91 -63.97
CA ALA A 78 -35.05 -16.56 -62.59
C ALA A 78 -33.57 -16.86 -62.29
N TYR A 79 -33.07 -18.02 -62.74
CA TYR A 79 -31.66 -18.38 -62.59
C TYR A 79 -30.73 -17.38 -63.31
N ILE A 80 -31.02 -17.03 -64.58
CA ILE A 80 -30.24 -16.08 -65.34
C ILE A 80 -30.31 -14.68 -64.71
N ALA A 81 -31.50 -14.24 -64.28
CA ALA A 81 -31.68 -12.98 -63.60
C ALA A 81 -30.85 -12.91 -62.31
N GLY A 82 -30.91 -13.97 -61.50
CA GLY A 82 -30.10 -14.09 -60.27
C GLY A 82 -28.60 -14.12 -60.56
N PHE A 83 -28.18 -14.89 -61.58
CA PHE A 83 -26.78 -14.92 -62.00
C PHE A 83 -26.28 -13.54 -62.45
N VAL A 84 -27.02 -12.81 -63.26
CA VAL A 84 -26.65 -11.45 -63.72
C VAL A 84 -26.63 -10.50 -62.53
N TYR A 85 -27.61 -10.56 -61.62
CA TYR A 85 -27.68 -9.71 -60.45
C TYR A 85 -26.47 -9.95 -59.51
N PHE A 86 -26.23 -11.21 -59.10
CA PHE A 86 -25.15 -11.56 -58.17
C PHE A 86 -23.78 -11.61 -58.82
N SER A 87 -23.65 -11.44 -60.09
CA SER A 87 -22.37 -11.15 -60.73
C SER A 87 -21.87 -9.74 -60.43
N GLY A 88 -22.75 -8.82 -60.01
CA GLY A 88 -22.44 -7.46 -59.62
C GLY A 88 -22.78 -7.06 -58.20
N HIS A 89 -23.44 -7.95 -57.44
CA HIS A 89 -23.89 -7.68 -56.05
C HIS A 89 -23.52 -8.82 -55.11
N TYR A 90 -23.21 -8.50 -53.88
CA TYR A 90 -22.97 -9.48 -52.82
C TYR A 90 -24.28 -10.20 -52.40
N TYR A 91 -24.16 -11.40 -51.84
CA TYR A 91 -25.30 -12.17 -51.33
C TYR A 91 -25.94 -11.51 -50.11
N SER A 92 -26.99 -12.17 -49.52
CA SER A 92 -27.80 -11.61 -48.43
C SER A 92 -27.10 -11.57 -47.06
N ASP A 93 -26.04 -12.37 -46.88
CA ASP A 93 -25.30 -12.46 -45.63
C ASP A 93 -23.79 -12.46 -45.94
N VAL A 94 -23.28 -11.27 -46.24
CA VAL A 94 -21.88 -11.06 -46.60
C VAL A 94 -21.28 -9.95 -45.74
N THR A 95 -20.09 -10.21 -45.21
CA THR A 95 -19.24 -9.22 -44.55
C THR A 95 -17.91 -9.09 -45.27
N ILE A 96 -17.36 -7.87 -45.28
CA ILE A 96 -15.98 -7.59 -45.71
C ILE A 96 -15.29 -6.91 -44.53
N ASN A 97 -14.18 -7.47 -44.06
CA ASN A 97 -13.49 -7.01 -42.85
C ASN A 97 -14.45 -6.86 -41.63
N GLY A 98 -15.42 -7.78 -41.49
CA GLY A 98 -16.45 -7.74 -40.45
C GLY A 98 -17.58 -6.72 -40.68
N ILE A 99 -17.54 -5.92 -41.76
CA ILE A 99 -18.56 -4.91 -42.09
C ILE A 99 -19.56 -5.49 -43.08
N ALA A 100 -20.86 -5.40 -42.75
CA ALA A 100 -21.93 -5.95 -43.55
C ALA A 100 -22.05 -5.20 -44.90
N VAL A 101 -21.96 -5.96 -46.00
CA VAL A 101 -22.06 -5.45 -47.39
C VAL A 101 -23.14 -6.17 -48.21
N SER A 102 -24.05 -6.87 -47.53
CA SER A 102 -25.12 -7.66 -48.14
C SER A 102 -25.92 -6.87 -49.18
N GLY A 103 -26.07 -7.43 -50.35
CA GLY A 103 -26.82 -6.83 -51.48
C GLY A 103 -26.17 -5.60 -52.13
N MET A 104 -25.00 -5.19 -51.69
CA MET A 104 -24.25 -4.05 -52.26
C MET A 104 -23.51 -4.48 -53.51
N ASN A 105 -23.24 -3.54 -54.41
CA ASN A 105 -22.25 -3.72 -55.47
C ASN A 105 -20.84 -3.34 -54.93
N ALA A 106 -19.78 -3.68 -55.69
CA ALA A 106 -18.40 -3.44 -55.28
C ALA A 106 -18.11 -1.97 -54.95
N ALA A 107 -18.68 -1.02 -55.69
CA ALA A 107 -18.46 0.41 -55.44
C ALA A 107 -19.14 0.89 -54.18
N THR A 108 -20.37 0.45 -53.95
CA THR A 108 -21.12 0.78 -52.72
C THR A 108 -20.46 0.13 -51.49
N ALA A 109 -20.03 -1.13 -51.59
CA ALA A 109 -19.32 -1.82 -50.51
C ALA A 109 -18.03 -1.08 -50.16
N ARG A 110 -17.23 -0.69 -51.15
CA ARG A 110 -16.03 0.15 -50.96
C ARG A 110 -16.36 1.45 -50.22
N SER A 111 -17.35 2.20 -50.72
CA SER A 111 -17.77 3.45 -50.07
C SER A 111 -18.25 3.26 -48.61
N THR A 112 -18.91 2.15 -48.35
CA THR A 112 -19.33 1.81 -46.97
C THR A 112 -18.14 1.55 -46.04
N LEU A 113 -17.13 0.82 -46.53
CA LEU A 113 -15.88 0.60 -45.77
C LEU A 113 -15.08 1.90 -45.62
N ASP A 114 -14.94 2.71 -46.68
CA ASP A 114 -14.27 4.02 -46.62
C ASP A 114 -14.95 4.93 -45.57
N GLN A 115 -16.29 4.94 -45.54
CA GLN A 115 -17.04 5.70 -44.56
C GLN A 115 -16.85 5.16 -43.12
N PHE A 116 -16.82 3.85 -42.96
CA PHE A 116 -16.53 3.22 -41.68
C PHE A 116 -15.14 3.60 -41.17
N TYR A 117 -14.13 3.44 -42.01
CA TYR A 117 -12.74 3.77 -41.65
C TYR A 117 -12.47 5.27 -41.52
N SER A 118 -13.31 6.14 -42.06
CA SER A 118 -13.19 7.60 -41.84
C SER A 118 -13.45 7.99 -40.37
N ASN A 119 -14.09 7.11 -39.60
CA ASN A 119 -14.32 7.26 -38.16
C ASN A 119 -13.62 6.16 -37.36
N TYR A 120 -12.53 5.64 -37.89
CA TYR A 120 -11.77 4.58 -37.23
C TYR A 120 -11.27 5.03 -35.87
N ALA A 121 -11.37 4.12 -34.90
CA ALA A 121 -10.74 4.22 -33.61
C ALA A 121 -10.26 2.84 -33.17
N LEU A 122 -9.05 2.75 -32.66
CA LEU A 122 -8.53 1.57 -31.99
C LEU A 122 -8.94 1.62 -30.53
N THR A 123 -9.64 0.60 -30.05
CA THR A 123 -10.01 0.44 -28.65
C THR A 123 -8.96 -0.40 -27.93
N LEU A 124 -8.33 0.16 -26.91
CA LEU A 124 -7.39 -0.51 -26.04
C LEU A 124 -8.17 -0.99 -24.80
N GLU A 125 -8.20 -2.29 -24.55
CA GLU A 125 -8.81 -2.89 -23.37
C GLU A 125 -7.73 -3.08 -22.30
N THR A 126 -7.88 -2.37 -21.17
CA THR A 126 -6.90 -2.41 -20.08
C THR A 126 -7.07 -3.66 -19.20
N ILE A 127 -6.09 -3.90 -18.31
CA ILE A 127 -6.15 -4.99 -17.33
C ILE A 127 -7.35 -4.88 -16.39
N ASP A 128 -7.83 -3.66 -16.12
CA ASP A 128 -9.01 -3.37 -15.30
C ASP A 128 -10.31 -3.38 -16.10
N ASN A 129 -10.29 -3.84 -17.36
CA ASN A 129 -11.40 -3.83 -18.31
C ASN A 129 -11.92 -2.43 -18.67
N GLU A 130 -11.15 -1.38 -18.42
CA GLU A 130 -11.44 -0.06 -18.97
C GLU A 130 -11.13 -0.01 -20.47
N LYS A 131 -11.80 0.89 -21.18
CA LYS A 131 -11.63 1.09 -22.62
C LYS A 131 -11.04 2.46 -22.90
N VAL A 132 -9.85 2.48 -23.45
CA VAL A 132 -9.17 3.69 -23.92
C VAL A 132 -9.16 3.67 -25.44
N MET A 133 -9.48 4.79 -26.09
CA MET A 133 -9.56 4.85 -27.55
C MET A 133 -8.50 5.76 -28.12
N ILE A 134 -7.88 5.32 -29.22
CA ILE A 134 -7.07 6.13 -30.11
C ILE A 134 -7.92 6.40 -31.34
N ASN A 135 -8.42 7.61 -31.51
CA ASN A 135 -9.18 7.95 -32.71
C ASN A 135 -8.23 8.22 -33.87
N GLY A 136 -8.51 7.66 -35.01
CA GLY A 136 -7.69 7.89 -36.22
C GLY A 136 -7.57 9.37 -36.61
N LYS A 137 -8.56 10.18 -36.26
CA LYS A 137 -8.54 11.64 -36.52
C LYS A 137 -7.51 12.38 -35.67
N ASP A 138 -7.25 11.91 -34.46
CA ASP A 138 -6.33 12.55 -33.50
C ASP A 138 -4.86 12.30 -33.86
N ILE A 139 -4.61 11.40 -34.81
CA ILE A 139 -3.29 11.03 -35.33
C ILE A 139 -3.19 11.22 -36.87
N SER A 140 -4.08 12.01 -37.47
CA SER A 140 -4.14 12.25 -38.94
C SER A 140 -4.08 10.97 -39.77
N MET A 141 -4.71 9.88 -39.26
CA MET A 141 -4.64 8.54 -39.85
C MET A 141 -5.33 8.50 -41.21
N LYS A 142 -4.67 7.88 -42.18
CA LYS A 142 -5.18 7.63 -43.55
C LYS A 142 -5.19 6.13 -43.79
N ILE A 143 -6.38 5.60 -44.11
CA ILE A 143 -6.58 4.20 -44.47
C ILE A 143 -6.97 4.12 -45.93
N VAL A 144 -6.18 3.41 -46.73
CA VAL A 144 -6.39 3.23 -48.14
C VAL A 144 -6.71 1.76 -48.41
N LEU A 145 -7.95 1.49 -48.80
CA LEU A 145 -8.41 0.13 -49.14
C LEU A 145 -7.88 -0.26 -50.53
N HIS A 146 -7.37 -1.47 -50.67
CA HIS A 146 -6.99 -2.06 -51.93
C HIS A 146 -8.24 -2.41 -52.76
N ASP A 147 -8.10 -2.50 -54.10
CA ASP A 147 -9.24 -2.71 -55.01
C ASP A 147 -9.56 -4.20 -55.22
N ASP A 148 -9.71 -4.95 -54.12
CA ASP A 148 -10.03 -6.38 -54.16
C ASP A 148 -11.56 -6.67 -54.12
N PHE A 149 -12.40 -5.64 -54.06
CA PHE A 149 -13.86 -5.79 -53.95
C PHE A 149 -14.49 -6.59 -55.11
N LYS A 150 -13.98 -6.39 -56.33
CA LYS A 150 -14.44 -7.16 -57.51
C LYS A 150 -14.02 -8.63 -57.42
N LYS A 151 -12.85 -8.89 -56.86
CA LYS A 151 -12.35 -10.25 -56.64
C LYS A 151 -13.24 -10.99 -55.63
N CYS A 152 -13.64 -10.37 -54.53
CA CYS A 152 -14.60 -10.92 -53.58
C CYS A 152 -15.94 -11.29 -54.24
N LEU A 153 -16.46 -10.47 -55.20
CA LEU A 153 -17.64 -10.80 -55.98
C LEU A 153 -17.47 -12.06 -56.86
N GLN A 154 -16.28 -12.28 -57.41
CA GLN A 154 -15.98 -13.48 -58.21
C GLN A 154 -15.84 -14.71 -57.33
N GLU A 155 -15.28 -14.58 -56.17
CA GLU A 155 -15.07 -15.65 -55.18
C GLU A 155 -16.38 -16.19 -54.59
N GLN A 156 -17.48 -15.38 -54.57
CA GLN A 156 -18.79 -15.84 -54.13
C GLN A 156 -19.46 -16.82 -55.13
N LYS A 157 -18.90 -17.03 -56.34
CA LYS A 157 -19.35 -17.96 -57.39
C LYS A 157 -20.81 -17.71 -57.80
N PRO A 158 -21.13 -16.61 -58.49
CA PRO A 158 -22.49 -16.19 -58.80
C PRO A 158 -23.28 -17.19 -59.65
N TYR A 159 -22.63 -18.15 -60.33
CA TYR A 159 -23.26 -19.21 -61.08
C TYR A 159 -23.97 -20.27 -60.23
N ILE A 160 -23.69 -20.33 -58.91
CA ILE A 160 -24.39 -21.19 -57.95
C ILE A 160 -25.12 -20.37 -56.86
N TRP A 161 -25.58 -19.17 -57.22
CA TRP A 161 -26.18 -18.21 -56.31
C TRP A 161 -27.34 -18.81 -55.51
N PHE A 162 -28.20 -19.65 -56.08
CA PHE A 162 -29.36 -20.28 -55.44
C PHE A 162 -28.98 -21.22 -54.29
N VAL A 163 -27.73 -21.71 -54.23
CA VAL A 163 -27.17 -22.52 -53.15
C VAL A 163 -26.48 -21.67 -52.09
N ASN A 164 -25.73 -20.64 -52.55
CA ASN A 164 -24.87 -19.85 -51.70
C ASN A 164 -25.57 -18.62 -51.08
N TYR A 165 -26.71 -18.18 -51.65
CA TYR A 165 -27.45 -17.00 -51.21
C TYR A 165 -27.81 -17.03 -49.70
N PHE A 166 -28.06 -18.19 -49.12
CA PHE A 166 -28.46 -18.38 -47.72
C PHE A 166 -27.29 -18.73 -46.80
N LYS A 167 -26.06 -18.71 -47.28
CA LYS A 167 -24.87 -18.98 -46.48
C LYS A 167 -24.20 -17.66 -46.06
N HIS A 168 -23.61 -17.67 -44.86
CA HIS A 168 -22.73 -16.60 -44.44
C HIS A 168 -21.43 -16.65 -45.27
N HIS A 169 -20.97 -15.49 -45.71
CA HIS A 169 -19.72 -15.32 -46.44
C HIS A 169 -18.93 -14.17 -45.80
N GLU A 170 -17.69 -14.45 -45.50
CA GLU A 170 -16.75 -13.46 -44.96
C GLU A 170 -15.57 -13.31 -45.94
N TYR A 171 -15.30 -12.05 -46.30
CA TYR A 171 -14.19 -11.70 -47.16
C TYR A 171 -13.27 -10.71 -46.45
N GLN A 172 -12.01 -10.68 -46.89
CA GLN A 172 -11.00 -9.73 -46.43
C GLN A 172 -10.51 -8.89 -47.59
N VAL A 173 -10.44 -7.59 -47.39
CA VAL A 173 -9.83 -6.62 -48.30
C VAL A 173 -8.66 -5.97 -47.57
N SER A 174 -7.49 -5.99 -48.16
CA SER A 174 -6.29 -5.39 -47.59
C SER A 174 -6.41 -3.87 -47.51
N ALA A 175 -5.84 -3.29 -46.50
CA ALA A 175 -5.77 -1.85 -46.29
C ALA A 175 -4.34 -1.45 -45.93
N ASP A 176 -3.87 -0.34 -46.44
CA ASP A 176 -2.66 0.33 -45.99
C ASP A 176 -3.06 1.46 -45.06
N ALA A 177 -2.46 1.50 -43.88
CA ALA A 177 -2.67 2.54 -42.90
C ALA A 177 -1.40 3.35 -42.70
N THR A 178 -1.53 4.67 -42.65
CA THR A 178 -0.46 5.61 -42.32
C THR A 178 -1.01 6.65 -41.37
N TRP A 179 -0.17 7.17 -40.47
CA TRP A 179 -0.54 8.21 -39.48
C TRP A 179 0.62 9.19 -39.32
N ASP A 180 0.35 10.28 -38.59
CA ASP A 180 1.37 11.20 -38.14
C ASP A 180 1.98 10.70 -36.83
N GLU A 181 3.28 10.47 -36.84
CA GLU A 181 4.00 9.88 -35.69
C GLU A 181 4.09 10.86 -34.51
N ASP A 182 4.26 12.15 -34.76
CA ASP A 182 4.35 13.16 -33.72
C ASP A 182 2.99 13.32 -33.01
N GLU A 183 1.90 13.33 -33.77
CA GLU A 183 0.53 13.35 -33.20
C GLU A 183 0.25 12.08 -32.37
N LEU A 184 0.69 10.91 -32.82
CA LEU A 184 0.56 9.66 -32.03
C LEU A 184 1.36 9.74 -30.72
N GLN A 185 2.57 10.29 -30.74
CA GLN A 185 3.35 10.50 -29.53
C GLN A 185 2.67 11.51 -28.57
N ASP A 186 1.99 12.52 -29.07
CA ASP A 186 1.22 13.45 -28.24
C ASP A 186 0.00 12.76 -27.62
N VAL A 187 -0.72 11.91 -28.36
CA VAL A 187 -1.79 11.06 -27.80
C VAL A 187 -1.26 10.19 -26.66
N TYR A 188 -0.07 9.57 -26.81
CA TYR A 188 0.54 8.77 -25.73
C TYR A 188 0.84 9.60 -24.48
N LYS A 189 1.32 10.84 -24.61
CA LYS A 189 1.60 11.74 -23.46
C LYS A 189 0.36 12.06 -22.66
N ASP A 190 -0.79 12.18 -23.33
CA ASP A 190 -2.06 12.53 -22.71
C ASP A 190 -2.80 11.32 -22.11
N MET A 191 -2.35 10.10 -22.43
CA MET A 191 -2.96 8.87 -21.90
C MET A 191 -2.74 8.71 -20.40
N LYS A 192 -3.83 8.61 -19.65
CA LYS A 192 -3.80 8.40 -18.19
C LYS A 192 -3.13 7.09 -17.81
N ILE A 193 -3.30 6.04 -18.62
CA ILE A 193 -2.75 4.70 -18.38
C ILE A 193 -1.22 4.67 -18.52
N LEU A 194 -0.60 5.64 -19.18
CA LEU A 194 0.85 5.79 -19.30
C LEU A 194 1.46 6.70 -18.23
N ASN A 195 0.67 7.23 -17.31
CA ASN A 195 1.16 8.08 -16.23
C ASN A 195 1.84 7.25 -15.12
N LYS A 196 3.16 7.18 -15.13
CA LYS A 196 4.00 6.42 -14.19
C LYS A 196 3.70 6.69 -12.70
N LYS A 197 3.19 7.88 -12.36
CA LYS A 197 2.84 8.22 -10.96
C LYS A 197 1.52 7.60 -10.49
N LYS A 198 0.73 7.05 -11.42
CA LYS A 198 -0.57 6.43 -11.14
C LYS A 198 -0.57 4.93 -11.41
N MET A 199 0.52 4.41 -11.96
CA MET A 199 0.68 2.97 -12.15
C MET A 199 0.92 2.31 -10.80
N GLU A 200 0.29 1.19 -10.59
CA GLU A 200 0.48 0.29 -9.46
C GLU A 200 1.41 -0.84 -9.90
N ALA A 201 2.45 -1.10 -9.11
CA ALA A 201 3.36 -2.21 -9.39
C ALA A 201 2.64 -3.56 -9.12
N PRO A 202 2.97 -4.62 -9.87
CA PRO A 202 2.51 -5.95 -9.52
C PRO A 202 3.16 -6.42 -8.20
N GLU A 203 2.40 -7.20 -7.43
CA GLU A 203 2.93 -7.87 -6.23
C GLU A 203 2.64 -9.36 -6.32
N ASP A 204 3.62 -10.17 -5.95
CA ASP A 204 3.50 -11.63 -5.95
C ASP A 204 2.56 -12.12 -4.84
N ALA A 205 1.89 -13.23 -5.06
CA ALA A 205 1.20 -13.94 -4.01
C ALA A 205 2.22 -14.53 -3.02
N TYR A 206 1.88 -14.55 -1.73
CA TYR A 206 2.75 -15.08 -0.68
C TYR A 206 1.95 -15.67 0.48
N VAL A 207 2.58 -16.46 1.33
CA VAL A 207 1.97 -16.93 2.58
C VAL A 207 2.09 -15.82 3.63
N GLY A 208 0.97 -15.21 4.00
CA GLY A 208 0.89 -14.09 4.92
C GLY A 208 -0.17 -14.29 6.01
N VAL A 209 -0.43 -13.25 6.81
CA VAL A 209 -1.41 -13.27 7.89
C VAL A 209 -2.61 -12.40 7.54
N GLU A 210 -3.80 -13.01 7.52
CA GLU A 210 -5.08 -12.32 7.39
C GLU A 210 -6.04 -12.86 8.49
N ASP A 211 -6.77 -11.97 9.16
CA ASP A 211 -7.65 -12.31 10.28
C ASP A 211 -6.99 -13.17 11.39
N GLY A 212 -5.69 -12.98 11.60
CA GLY A 212 -4.91 -13.68 12.62
C GLY A 212 -4.53 -15.12 12.28
N LYS A 213 -4.63 -15.52 11.01
CA LYS A 213 -4.25 -16.83 10.50
C LYS A 213 -3.35 -16.71 9.29
N PHE A 214 -2.45 -17.67 9.11
CA PHE A 214 -1.71 -17.75 7.88
C PHE A 214 -2.60 -18.22 6.74
N THR A 215 -2.57 -17.50 5.66
CA THR A 215 -3.28 -17.80 4.42
C THR A 215 -2.43 -17.37 3.23
N ILE A 216 -2.82 -17.78 2.03
CA ILE A 216 -2.19 -17.27 0.82
C ILE A 216 -2.79 -15.90 0.55
N ILE A 217 -1.97 -14.86 0.67
CA ILE A 217 -2.32 -13.50 0.25
C ILE A 217 -2.23 -13.46 -1.27
N LYS A 218 -3.32 -13.01 -1.88
CA LYS A 218 -3.46 -12.99 -3.32
C LYS A 218 -2.55 -11.94 -3.95
N GLU A 219 -2.03 -12.28 -5.13
CA GLU A 219 -1.26 -11.37 -5.98
C GLU A 219 -2.03 -10.10 -6.35
N ILE A 220 -1.30 -9.01 -6.53
CA ILE A 220 -1.79 -7.77 -7.14
C ILE A 220 -1.26 -7.72 -8.57
N LEU A 221 -2.16 -7.76 -9.56
CA LEU A 221 -1.76 -7.74 -10.96
C LEU A 221 -1.03 -6.44 -11.34
N GLY A 222 -1.34 -5.35 -10.64
CA GLY A 222 -0.79 -4.04 -10.94
C GLY A 222 -1.31 -3.46 -12.26
N THR A 223 -0.89 -2.23 -12.56
CA THR A 223 -1.24 -1.50 -13.78
C THR A 223 -0.01 -0.95 -14.49
N THR A 224 1.18 -1.43 -14.14
CA THR A 224 2.45 -0.99 -14.71
C THR A 224 2.59 -1.46 -16.16
N ILE A 225 2.58 -0.50 -17.10
CA ILE A 225 2.71 -0.77 -18.54
C ILE A 225 4.18 -0.80 -18.96
N LYS A 226 4.55 -1.83 -19.71
CA LYS A 226 5.81 -1.93 -20.48
C LYS A 226 5.73 -1.00 -21.69
N GLU A 227 6.10 0.26 -21.53
CA GLU A 227 5.88 1.34 -22.52
C GLU A 227 6.35 0.97 -23.95
N LYS A 228 7.49 0.29 -24.08
CA LYS A 228 8.02 -0.12 -25.39
C LYS A 228 7.11 -1.16 -26.05
N THR A 229 6.71 -2.20 -25.31
CA THR A 229 5.80 -3.25 -25.82
C THR A 229 4.45 -2.65 -26.20
N PHE A 230 3.89 -1.80 -25.31
CA PHE A 230 2.64 -1.09 -25.57
C PHE A 230 2.67 -0.33 -26.90
N LYS A 231 3.69 0.50 -27.14
CA LYS A 231 3.84 1.26 -28.40
C LYS A 231 3.90 0.34 -29.60
N THR A 232 4.71 -0.71 -29.55
CA THR A 232 4.79 -1.70 -30.64
C THR A 232 3.44 -2.35 -30.91
N VAL A 233 2.74 -2.79 -29.87
CA VAL A 233 1.40 -3.43 -29.99
C VAL A 233 0.39 -2.45 -30.59
N VAL A 234 0.36 -1.21 -30.14
CA VAL A 234 -0.54 -0.19 -30.70
C VAL A 234 -0.24 0.06 -32.18
N GLU A 235 1.01 0.28 -32.55
CA GLU A 235 1.42 0.55 -33.94
C GLU A 235 1.10 -0.64 -34.87
N GLU A 236 1.32 -1.87 -34.43
CA GLU A 236 0.96 -3.08 -35.18
C GLU A 236 -0.55 -3.19 -35.40
N ASN A 237 -1.37 -2.88 -34.38
CA ASN A 237 -2.82 -2.91 -34.49
C ASN A 237 -3.37 -1.75 -35.34
N LEU A 238 -2.78 -0.56 -35.25
CA LEU A 238 -3.08 0.55 -36.16
C LEU A 238 -2.75 0.20 -37.62
N LYS A 239 -1.57 -0.40 -37.85
CA LYS A 239 -1.12 -0.80 -39.20
C LYS A 239 -2.04 -1.85 -39.82
N THR A 240 -2.53 -2.80 -39.02
CA THR A 240 -3.44 -3.84 -39.48
C THR A 240 -4.93 -3.46 -39.34
N VAL A 241 -5.19 -2.20 -38.98
CA VAL A 241 -6.54 -1.61 -38.88
C VAL A 241 -7.47 -2.45 -37.96
N GLN A 242 -6.95 -2.93 -36.83
CA GLN A 242 -7.77 -3.67 -35.85
C GLN A 242 -8.71 -2.72 -35.13
N SER A 243 -9.88 -3.22 -34.74
CA SER A 243 -10.87 -2.43 -34.00
C SER A 243 -10.61 -2.37 -32.49
N SER A 244 -9.97 -3.39 -31.95
CA SER A 244 -9.61 -3.46 -30.53
C SER A 244 -8.40 -4.36 -30.30
N VAL A 245 -7.73 -4.12 -29.19
CA VAL A 245 -6.64 -4.95 -28.69
C VAL A 245 -6.73 -5.04 -27.16
N ASN A 246 -6.58 -6.25 -26.63
CA ASN A 246 -6.45 -6.47 -25.20
C ASN A 246 -4.98 -6.32 -24.79
N LEU A 247 -4.69 -5.32 -23.97
CA LEU A 247 -3.32 -4.98 -23.58
C LEU A 247 -2.69 -6.03 -22.66
N LYS A 248 -3.50 -6.74 -21.85
CA LYS A 248 -3.01 -7.82 -20.99
C LYS A 248 -2.59 -9.02 -21.84
N ASP A 249 -3.43 -9.45 -22.75
CA ASP A 249 -3.17 -10.61 -23.62
C ASP A 249 -2.01 -10.34 -24.60
N SER A 250 -1.69 -9.06 -24.82
CA SER A 250 -0.58 -8.60 -25.67
C SER A 250 0.71 -8.32 -24.90
N ASP A 251 0.84 -8.83 -23.66
CA ASP A 251 2.03 -8.68 -22.79
C ASP A 251 2.44 -7.22 -22.53
N CYS A 252 1.48 -6.30 -22.53
CA CYS A 252 1.76 -4.88 -22.31
C CYS A 252 1.96 -4.51 -20.84
N TYR A 253 1.68 -5.41 -19.88
CA TYR A 253 1.82 -5.16 -18.45
C TYR A 253 2.99 -5.93 -17.82
N GLU A 254 3.60 -5.34 -16.80
CA GLU A 254 4.36 -6.09 -15.83
C GLU A 254 3.34 -6.90 -15.00
N LEU A 255 3.60 -8.18 -14.82
CA LEU A 255 2.72 -9.09 -14.09
C LEU A 255 3.48 -9.74 -12.94
N PRO A 256 2.79 -10.20 -11.89
CA PRO A 256 3.42 -11.00 -10.82
C PRO A 256 4.11 -12.24 -11.38
N GLU A 257 5.18 -12.67 -10.71
CA GLU A 257 5.86 -13.93 -11.02
C GLU A 257 5.20 -15.11 -10.31
N VAL A 258 4.62 -14.90 -9.11
CA VAL A 258 3.94 -15.90 -8.29
C VAL A 258 2.46 -15.56 -8.15
N TYR A 259 1.60 -16.56 -8.40
CA TYR A 259 0.14 -16.43 -8.29
C TYR A 259 -0.41 -17.24 -7.12
N SER A 260 -1.60 -16.90 -6.65
CA SER A 260 -2.25 -17.52 -5.49
C SER A 260 -2.62 -19.01 -5.68
N ASP A 261 -2.61 -19.51 -6.91
CA ASP A 261 -2.81 -20.92 -7.25
C ASP A 261 -1.50 -21.71 -7.39
N ASP A 262 -0.36 -21.12 -7.02
CA ASP A 262 0.95 -21.79 -7.04
C ASP A 262 0.99 -22.94 -6.02
N GLU A 263 1.42 -24.12 -6.48
CA GLU A 263 1.50 -25.32 -5.66
C GLU A 263 2.56 -25.22 -4.53
N GLU A 264 3.59 -24.38 -4.70
CA GLU A 264 4.64 -24.17 -3.70
C GLU A 264 4.07 -23.43 -2.49
N LEU A 265 3.25 -22.39 -2.70
CA LEU A 265 2.57 -21.66 -1.62
C LEU A 265 1.60 -22.56 -0.85
N ALA A 266 0.84 -23.39 -1.55
CA ALA A 266 -0.07 -24.35 -0.91
C ALA A 266 0.70 -25.38 -0.07
N THR A 267 1.85 -25.82 -0.56
CA THR A 267 2.73 -26.75 0.15
C THR A 267 3.35 -26.10 1.37
N GLU A 268 3.80 -24.85 1.27
CA GLU A 268 4.36 -24.08 2.37
C GLU A 268 3.33 -23.85 3.49
N LEU A 269 2.13 -23.37 3.13
CA LEU A 269 1.03 -23.17 4.09
C LEU A 269 0.67 -24.48 4.80
N LYS A 270 0.65 -25.60 4.09
CA LYS A 270 0.41 -26.93 4.67
C LYS A 270 1.54 -27.36 5.60
N ALA A 271 2.80 -27.07 5.25
CA ALA A 271 3.97 -27.43 6.05
C ALA A 271 4.02 -26.71 7.41
N LEU A 272 3.43 -25.50 7.52
CA LEU A 272 3.28 -24.78 8.79
C LEU A 272 2.45 -25.58 9.80
N GLY A 273 1.52 -26.44 9.36
CA GLY A 273 0.74 -27.33 10.22
C GLY A 273 0.04 -26.54 11.35
N LYS A 274 0.39 -26.84 12.62
CA LYS A 274 -0.21 -26.16 13.80
C LYS A 274 0.10 -24.65 13.88
N TYR A 275 1.11 -24.17 13.17
CA TYR A 275 1.47 -22.75 13.14
C TYR A 275 0.62 -21.95 12.16
N ALA A 276 -0.07 -22.60 11.20
CA ALA A 276 -0.92 -21.93 10.23
C ALA A 276 -2.06 -21.09 10.89
N ASP A 277 -2.55 -21.55 12.05
CA ASP A 277 -3.57 -20.84 12.85
C ASP A 277 -2.96 -20.00 13.99
N CYS A 278 -1.64 -19.84 14.04
CA CYS A 278 -0.91 -19.20 15.12
C CYS A 278 -0.30 -17.88 14.62
N ASN A 279 -0.81 -16.76 15.03
CA ASN A 279 -0.20 -15.45 14.80
C ASN A 279 0.29 -14.87 16.12
N ILE A 280 1.60 -14.65 16.22
CA ILE A 280 2.23 -14.06 17.41
C ILE A 280 2.49 -12.59 17.13
N LYS A 281 1.95 -11.73 18.00
CA LYS A 281 2.31 -10.32 18.08
C LYS A 281 3.31 -10.14 19.22
N LEU A 282 4.25 -9.23 19.07
CA LEU A 282 5.22 -8.88 20.10
C LEU A 282 4.87 -7.48 20.64
N GLN A 283 4.64 -7.39 21.94
CA GLN A 283 4.39 -6.11 22.60
C GLN A 283 5.68 -5.63 23.27
N LEU A 284 6.30 -4.62 22.66
CA LEU A 284 7.51 -3.96 23.14
C LEU A 284 7.10 -2.66 23.83
N ASP A 285 6.74 -2.73 25.10
CA ASP A 285 6.19 -1.62 25.87
C ASP A 285 4.97 -0.96 25.17
N ASP A 286 5.12 0.22 24.58
CA ASP A 286 4.07 0.92 23.84
C ASP A 286 4.03 0.57 22.34
N LEU A 287 5.02 -0.15 21.80
CA LEU A 287 5.10 -0.57 20.41
C LEU A 287 4.63 -2.02 20.23
N THR A 288 3.73 -2.26 19.29
CA THR A 288 3.32 -3.60 18.90
C THR A 288 3.93 -3.96 17.55
N LEU A 289 4.65 -5.07 17.48
CA LEU A 289 5.15 -5.64 16.24
C LEU A 289 4.26 -6.80 15.80
N GLU A 290 4.02 -6.89 14.51
CA GLU A 290 3.32 -7.97 13.85
C GLU A 290 4.27 -8.63 12.82
N PRO A 291 5.22 -9.46 13.27
CA PRO A 291 6.28 -9.96 12.41
C PRO A 291 5.78 -10.95 11.33
N GLY A 292 4.57 -11.50 11.47
CA GLY A 292 4.01 -12.39 10.47
C GLY A 292 4.93 -13.58 10.15
N MET A 293 5.17 -13.83 8.87
CA MET A 293 6.05 -14.91 8.41
C MET A 293 7.50 -14.73 8.81
N ASP A 294 8.02 -13.51 8.93
CA ASP A 294 9.41 -13.26 9.34
C ASP A 294 9.76 -13.97 10.67
N LEU A 295 8.83 -13.94 11.63
CA LEU A 295 9.04 -14.68 12.88
C LEU A 295 9.23 -16.18 12.62
N TYR A 296 8.33 -16.79 11.85
CA TYR A 296 8.31 -18.26 11.69
C TYR A 296 9.50 -18.76 10.87
N GLU A 297 9.93 -18.05 9.85
CA GLU A 297 11.15 -18.33 9.09
C GLU A 297 12.39 -18.30 9.97
N ASN A 298 12.42 -17.38 10.92
CA ASN A 298 13.55 -17.21 11.84
C ASN A 298 13.52 -18.11 13.07
N VAL A 299 12.38 -18.70 13.46
CA VAL A 299 12.27 -19.54 14.67
C VAL A 299 11.96 -21.00 14.38
N LEU A 300 11.45 -21.31 13.18
CA LEU A 300 11.19 -22.69 12.77
C LEU A 300 12.37 -23.29 11.99
N GLU A 301 12.45 -24.59 12.02
CA GLU A 301 13.40 -25.40 11.23
C GLU A 301 12.63 -26.43 10.44
N LYS A 302 12.83 -26.47 9.11
CA LYS A 302 12.19 -27.43 8.23
C LYS A 302 12.77 -28.82 8.46
N LYS A 303 11.92 -29.80 8.78
CA LYS A 303 12.27 -31.21 8.94
C LYS A 303 11.37 -32.08 8.07
N GLY A 304 11.89 -32.45 6.89
CA GLY A 304 11.09 -33.15 5.86
C GLY A 304 9.98 -32.23 5.36
N ASP A 305 8.72 -32.67 5.43
CA ASP A 305 7.53 -31.95 4.96
C ASP A 305 6.84 -31.14 6.08
N SER A 306 7.54 -30.87 7.19
CA SER A 306 6.97 -30.12 8.31
C SER A 306 7.97 -29.12 8.89
N TYR A 307 7.46 -28.16 9.68
CA TYR A 307 8.27 -27.25 10.45
C TYR A 307 8.24 -27.59 11.94
N GLU A 308 9.39 -27.53 12.61
CA GLU A 308 9.54 -27.67 14.06
C GLU A 308 10.17 -26.43 14.68
N LEU A 309 9.77 -26.11 15.92
CA LEU A 309 10.34 -25.00 16.68
C LEU A 309 11.79 -25.30 17.07
N SER A 310 12.69 -24.38 16.76
CA SER A 310 14.10 -24.42 17.16
C SER A 310 14.36 -23.37 18.24
N GLU A 311 14.55 -23.80 19.50
CA GLU A 311 14.86 -22.90 20.61
C GLU A 311 16.15 -22.10 20.37
N GLN A 312 17.14 -22.68 19.67
CA GLN A 312 18.36 -21.98 19.30
C GLN A 312 18.09 -20.83 18.31
N LYS A 313 17.15 -21.02 17.37
CA LYS A 313 16.74 -19.97 16.45
C LYS A 313 15.93 -18.87 17.18
N VAL A 314 15.06 -19.25 18.12
CA VAL A 314 14.33 -18.27 18.97
C VAL A 314 15.32 -17.36 19.71
N LYS A 315 16.35 -17.96 20.32
CA LYS A 315 17.41 -17.19 20.98
C LYS A 315 18.09 -16.18 20.04
N LYS A 316 18.40 -16.59 18.82
CA LYS A 316 18.99 -15.68 17.82
C LYS A 316 18.02 -14.59 17.39
N TYR A 317 16.75 -14.92 17.25
CA TYR A 317 15.71 -13.94 16.90
C TYR A 317 15.53 -12.89 17.99
N VAL A 318 15.44 -13.29 19.26
CA VAL A 318 15.36 -12.38 20.40
C VAL A 318 16.62 -11.52 20.53
N ALA A 319 17.82 -12.11 20.29
CA ALA A 319 19.05 -11.33 20.30
C ALA A 319 19.07 -10.25 19.20
N LYS A 320 18.55 -10.56 18.01
CA LYS A 320 18.37 -9.57 16.92
C LYS A 320 17.38 -8.47 17.28
N LEU A 321 16.27 -8.84 17.91
CA LEU A 321 15.32 -7.84 18.43
C LEU A 321 15.96 -6.94 19.48
N ALA A 322 16.75 -7.51 20.41
CA ALA A 322 17.48 -6.72 21.38
C ALA A 322 18.51 -5.79 20.73
N GLU A 323 19.23 -6.23 19.68
CA GLU A 323 20.14 -5.37 18.93
C GLU A 323 19.43 -4.19 18.24
N GLU A 324 18.18 -4.39 17.79
CA GLU A 324 17.37 -3.38 17.10
C GLU A 324 16.72 -2.39 18.08
N TYR A 325 16.22 -2.88 19.24
CA TYR A 325 15.39 -2.09 20.14
C TYR A 325 16.07 -1.70 21.47
N ASP A 326 17.24 -2.26 21.81
CA ASP A 326 18.01 -1.80 22.97
C ASP A 326 18.65 -0.44 22.68
N THR A 327 18.36 0.51 23.54
CA THR A 327 18.87 1.87 23.45
C THR A 327 19.76 2.26 24.61
N LEU A 328 19.73 1.54 25.73
CA LEU A 328 20.63 1.76 26.86
C LEU A 328 22.10 1.61 26.41
N GLY A 329 22.94 2.58 26.74
CA GLY A 329 24.35 2.62 26.34
C GLY A 329 24.59 3.03 24.89
N THR A 330 23.60 3.63 24.21
CA THR A 330 23.76 4.13 22.84
C THR A 330 23.66 5.65 22.75
N ASP A 331 24.11 6.23 21.63
CA ASP A 331 24.01 7.65 21.34
C ASP A 331 22.64 8.00 20.73
N ARG A 332 22.03 9.12 21.17
CA ARG A 332 20.86 9.73 20.55
C ARG A 332 21.22 11.06 19.93
N THR A 333 20.59 11.38 18.82
CA THR A 333 20.60 12.72 18.27
C THR A 333 19.46 13.51 18.88
N PHE A 334 19.80 14.50 19.73
CA PHE A 334 18.83 15.37 20.38
C PHE A 334 18.82 16.75 19.73
N THR A 335 17.63 17.27 19.40
CA THR A 335 17.46 18.64 18.91
C THR A 335 17.22 19.56 20.10
N THR A 336 18.14 20.49 20.32
CA THR A 336 18.14 21.37 21.49
C THR A 336 17.08 22.47 21.37
N SER A 337 16.50 22.89 22.50
CA SER A 337 15.56 24.02 22.58
C SER A 337 16.19 25.36 22.24
N PHE A 338 17.49 25.47 22.34
CA PHE A 338 18.20 26.67 22.00
C PHE A 338 18.84 26.57 20.61
N ASN A 339 18.31 27.34 19.65
CA ASN A 339 18.74 27.39 18.25
C ASN A 339 18.57 26.10 17.42
N ASP A 340 17.71 25.19 17.81
CA ASP A 340 17.41 23.92 17.10
C ASP A 340 18.68 23.13 16.70
N LYS A 341 19.76 23.28 17.47
CA LYS A 341 21.01 22.60 17.20
C LYS A 341 20.93 21.14 17.57
N LYS A 342 21.45 20.26 16.73
CA LYS A 342 21.51 18.82 17.00
C LYS A 342 22.80 18.52 17.79
N VAL A 343 22.63 17.80 18.91
CA VAL A 343 23.73 17.30 19.74
C VAL A 343 23.59 15.78 19.90
N LYS A 344 24.70 15.10 20.06
CA LYS A 344 24.71 13.69 20.45
C LYS A 344 24.75 13.60 21.97
N VAL A 345 23.86 12.79 22.53
CA VAL A 345 23.81 12.49 23.96
C VAL A 345 23.89 10.98 24.17
N HIS A 346 24.79 10.57 25.06
CA HIS A 346 24.98 9.15 25.38
C HIS A 346 24.08 8.75 26.55
N GLY A 347 23.44 7.59 26.45
CA GLY A 347 22.43 7.14 27.43
C GLY A 347 22.91 6.00 28.31
N ASP A 348 24.04 6.18 29.04
CA ASP A 348 24.54 5.15 29.98
C ASP A 348 23.55 4.75 31.08
N ALA A 349 22.69 5.68 31.47
CA ALA A 349 21.74 5.49 32.58
C ALA A 349 20.27 5.64 32.16
N PHE A 350 20.00 5.67 30.87
CA PHE A 350 18.65 5.80 30.31
C PHE A 350 18.52 5.07 28.99
N GLY A 351 17.41 4.37 28.81
CA GLY A 351 17.07 3.67 27.58
C GLY A 351 16.44 2.32 27.85
N TYR A 352 16.09 1.63 26.77
CA TYR A 352 15.56 0.27 26.81
C TYR A 352 16.70 -0.74 26.87
N LYS A 353 16.50 -1.77 27.71
CA LYS A 353 17.37 -2.95 27.79
C LYS A 353 16.51 -4.19 27.91
N MET A 354 16.46 -4.99 26.86
CA MET A 354 15.66 -6.22 26.81
C MET A 354 16.21 -7.29 27.75
N ASN A 355 15.34 -7.90 28.53
CA ASN A 355 15.61 -9.16 29.21
C ASN A 355 15.41 -10.30 28.21
N GLN A 356 16.49 -10.70 27.55
CA GLN A 356 16.44 -11.68 26.47
C GLN A 356 15.98 -13.05 26.98
N GLU A 357 16.42 -13.49 28.16
CA GLU A 357 16.09 -14.81 28.72
C GLU A 357 14.58 -14.94 28.98
N GLU A 358 13.97 -13.96 29.67
CA GLU A 358 12.53 -13.98 29.95
C GLU A 358 11.70 -13.82 28.65
N THR A 359 12.19 -13.05 27.68
CA THR A 359 11.55 -12.88 26.39
C THR A 359 11.62 -14.16 25.56
N GLU A 360 12.77 -14.86 25.54
CA GLU A 360 12.95 -16.18 24.89
C GLU A 360 11.95 -17.18 25.44
N ASP A 361 11.85 -17.29 26.78
CA ASP A 361 10.95 -18.23 27.45
C ASP A 361 9.48 -17.94 27.13
N ALA A 362 9.08 -16.66 27.16
CA ALA A 362 7.72 -16.24 26.82
C ALA A 362 7.36 -16.57 25.37
N LEU A 363 8.27 -16.31 24.43
CA LEU A 363 8.08 -16.58 23.01
C LEU A 363 8.03 -18.08 22.73
N ILE A 364 8.94 -18.89 23.30
CA ILE A 364 8.95 -20.35 23.17
C ILE A 364 7.63 -20.94 23.69
N LYS A 365 7.15 -20.45 24.83
CA LYS A 365 5.89 -20.91 25.43
C LYS A 365 4.70 -20.60 24.51
N ALA A 366 4.64 -19.41 23.93
CA ALA A 366 3.58 -19.00 23.01
C ALA A 366 3.59 -19.85 21.73
N LEU A 367 4.77 -20.02 21.12
CA LEU A 367 4.94 -20.84 19.91
C LEU A 367 4.60 -22.32 20.15
N LYS A 368 4.99 -22.89 21.31
CA LYS A 368 4.62 -24.27 21.68
C LYS A 368 3.10 -24.44 21.86
N ALA A 369 2.40 -23.40 22.30
CA ALA A 369 0.95 -23.42 22.44
C ALA A 369 0.21 -23.46 21.10
N GLY A 370 0.80 -22.98 20.00
CA GLY A 370 0.24 -23.01 18.64
C GLY A 370 -1.07 -22.26 18.52
N LYS A 371 -1.19 -21.10 19.17
CA LYS A 371 -2.38 -20.25 19.15
C LYS A 371 -1.98 -18.79 19.04
N SER A 372 -2.75 -18.04 18.28
CA SER A 372 -2.57 -16.59 18.17
C SER A 372 -2.62 -15.92 19.53
N THR A 373 -1.60 -15.12 19.84
CA THR A 373 -1.50 -14.39 21.11
C THR A 373 -0.54 -13.21 20.96
N THR A 374 -0.60 -12.30 21.93
CA THR A 374 0.43 -11.28 22.10
C THR A 374 1.42 -11.75 23.16
N VAL A 375 2.70 -11.64 22.87
CA VAL A 375 3.81 -11.92 23.80
C VAL A 375 4.39 -10.58 24.23
N ASP A 376 4.38 -10.32 25.52
CA ASP A 376 5.03 -9.15 26.10
C ASP A 376 6.54 -9.36 26.08
N VAL A 377 7.28 -8.44 25.46
CA VAL A 377 8.73 -8.39 25.52
C VAL A 377 9.13 -7.80 26.87
N VAL A 378 9.98 -8.49 27.58
CA VAL A 378 10.42 -8.09 28.92
C VAL A 378 11.64 -7.19 28.84
N PHE A 379 11.64 -6.10 29.60
CA PHE A 379 12.76 -5.17 29.68
C PHE A 379 13.29 -5.06 31.12
N ASP A 380 14.60 -5.15 31.28
CA ASP A 380 15.30 -4.86 32.55
C ASP A 380 15.31 -3.35 32.83
N GLU A 381 15.46 -2.53 31.79
CA GLU A 381 15.39 -1.07 31.84
C GLU A 381 14.50 -0.56 30.69
N LYS A 382 13.79 0.54 30.96
CA LYS A 382 12.90 1.17 29.96
C LYS A 382 13.25 2.64 29.75
N GLY A 383 13.14 3.07 28.51
CA GLY A 383 12.98 4.47 28.12
C GLY A 383 11.52 4.93 28.31
N ILE A 384 11.12 5.97 27.59
CA ILE A 384 9.73 6.49 27.68
C ILE A 384 8.83 5.92 26.59
N SER A 385 9.34 5.73 25.37
CA SER A 385 8.56 5.25 24.23
C SER A 385 9.49 4.63 23.21
N LEU A 386 9.05 3.54 22.57
CA LEU A 386 9.69 2.97 21.37
C LEU A 386 9.06 3.50 20.08
N LYS A 387 8.09 4.41 20.18
CA LYS A 387 7.48 5.10 19.03
C LYS A 387 8.19 6.41 18.75
N GLY A 388 8.57 6.64 17.50
CA GLY A 388 9.20 7.88 17.06
C GLY A 388 10.71 7.80 16.92
N ASP A 389 11.36 8.96 16.82
CA ASP A 389 12.79 9.05 16.45
C ASP A 389 13.76 8.78 17.61
N ASN A 390 13.26 8.77 18.85
CA ASN A 390 14.05 8.51 20.05
C ASN A 390 13.16 8.00 21.19
N ASP A 391 13.81 7.45 22.23
CA ASP A 391 13.18 6.89 23.40
C ASP A 391 12.98 7.88 24.57
N ILE A 392 13.20 9.18 24.34
CA ILE A 392 13.13 10.25 25.36
C ILE A 392 11.69 10.70 25.61
N GLY A 393 10.84 10.68 24.55
CA GLY A 393 9.48 11.18 24.62
C GLY A 393 9.38 12.71 24.68
N ASP A 394 8.18 13.20 25.02
CA ASP A 394 7.84 14.63 24.98
C ASP A 394 7.84 15.32 26.36
N THR A 395 8.18 14.58 27.43
CA THR A 395 8.29 15.07 28.82
C THR A 395 9.68 14.85 29.31
N TYR A 396 10.48 15.91 29.45
CA TYR A 396 11.87 15.83 29.86
C TYR A 396 12.41 17.15 30.42
N ILE A 397 13.52 17.08 31.16
CA ILE A 397 14.31 18.24 31.58
C ILE A 397 15.55 18.32 30.71
N GLU A 398 15.78 19.46 30.08
CA GLU A 398 16.94 19.77 29.26
C GLU A 398 17.89 20.71 30.00
N VAL A 399 19.16 20.35 30.14
CA VAL A 399 20.22 21.15 30.78
C VAL A 399 21.27 21.48 29.75
N ASN A 400 21.24 22.72 29.29
CA ASN A 400 22.21 23.26 28.34
C ASN A 400 23.39 23.89 29.13
N LEU A 401 24.48 23.15 29.23
CA LEU A 401 25.67 23.61 29.97
C LEU A 401 26.45 24.72 29.25
N SER A 402 26.33 24.83 27.92
CA SER A 402 26.96 25.90 27.14
C SER A 402 26.33 27.26 27.41
N GLU A 403 25.02 27.31 27.50
CA GLU A 403 24.24 28.53 27.75
C GLU A 403 23.90 28.73 29.24
N GLN A 404 24.22 27.74 30.08
CA GLN A 404 23.84 27.71 31.49
C GLN A 404 22.32 27.94 31.69
N LYS A 405 21.54 27.19 30.92
CA LYS A 405 20.08 27.24 30.93
C LYS A 405 19.47 25.85 31.17
N VAL A 406 18.31 25.86 31.81
CA VAL A 406 17.49 24.67 31.97
C VAL A 406 16.13 24.95 31.34
N PHE A 407 15.62 23.96 30.57
CA PHE A 407 14.29 23.96 29.99
C PHE A 407 13.53 22.73 30.51
N GLY A 408 12.26 22.90 30.79
CA GLY A 408 11.38 21.80 31.20
C GLY A 408 10.24 21.67 30.21
N TYR A 409 10.14 20.51 29.57
CA TYR A 409 9.06 20.16 28.66
C TYR A 409 8.12 19.14 29.31
N LYS A 410 6.83 19.34 29.18
CA LYS A 410 5.80 18.37 29.58
C LYS A 410 4.77 18.24 28.44
N ASP A 411 4.56 17.02 27.97
CA ASP A 411 3.67 16.71 26.84
C ASP A 411 3.97 17.61 25.63
N GLY A 412 5.26 17.79 25.31
CA GLY A 412 5.74 18.63 24.19
C GLY A 412 5.66 20.15 24.42
N LYS A 413 5.21 20.60 25.61
CA LYS A 413 5.06 22.03 25.91
C LYS A 413 6.14 22.50 26.87
N LEU A 414 6.80 23.60 26.55
CA LEU A 414 7.72 24.28 27.44
C LEU A 414 6.94 24.85 28.64
N ILE A 415 7.21 24.32 29.84
CA ILE A 415 6.58 24.73 31.10
C ILE A 415 7.52 25.45 32.05
N ALA A 416 8.81 25.32 31.85
CA ALA A 416 9.85 25.95 32.68
C ALA A 416 11.07 26.32 31.83
N GLU A 417 11.60 27.52 32.03
CA GLU A 417 12.88 27.98 31.46
C GLU A 417 13.56 28.90 32.44
N GLY A 418 14.87 28.79 32.56
CA GLY A 418 15.64 29.72 33.36
C GLY A 418 17.15 29.47 33.37
N ASP A 419 17.88 30.44 33.87
CA ASP A 419 19.31 30.35 34.02
C ASP A 419 19.70 29.44 35.19
N CYS A 420 20.80 28.70 35.04
CA CYS A 420 21.36 27.83 36.06
C CYS A 420 22.85 28.12 36.34
N VAL A 421 23.42 27.45 37.33
CA VAL A 421 24.86 27.35 37.51
C VAL A 421 25.23 25.89 37.72
N SER A 422 25.93 25.31 36.76
CA SER A 422 26.40 23.93 36.81
C SER A 422 27.66 23.73 37.61
N GLY A 423 28.23 22.55 37.54
CA GLY A 423 29.48 22.18 38.22
C GLY A 423 30.69 23.04 37.82
N LYS A 424 31.66 23.19 38.74
CA LYS A 424 32.84 24.02 38.57
C LYS A 424 33.88 23.38 37.64
N GLU A 425 33.87 23.77 36.38
CA GLU A 425 34.75 23.25 35.34
C GLU A 425 36.25 23.46 35.69
N ALA A 426 36.63 24.66 36.14
CA ALA A 426 38.00 24.96 36.48
C ALA A 426 38.61 24.09 37.61
N ALA A 427 37.75 23.39 38.36
CA ALA A 427 38.18 22.48 39.44
C ALA A 427 38.00 21.00 39.07
N GLY A 428 37.62 20.68 37.82
CA GLY A 428 37.33 19.33 37.39
C GLY A 428 36.05 18.76 38.04
N MET A 429 35.13 19.62 38.48
CA MET A 429 33.85 19.27 39.10
C MET A 429 32.69 19.63 38.18
N GLY A 430 32.90 19.57 36.85
CA GLY A 430 31.87 19.85 35.87
C GLY A 430 30.69 18.90 36.00
N THR A 431 29.50 19.35 35.61
CA THR A 431 28.33 18.50 35.52
C THR A 431 28.52 17.49 34.39
N CYS A 432 28.30 16.18 34.66
CA CYS A 432 28.46 15.14 33.66
C CYS A 432 27.41 15.30 32.54
N ILE A 433 27.89 15.24 31.30
CA ILE A 433 27.02 15.20 30.12
C ILE A 433 26.44 13.80 29.95
N GLY A 434 25.25 13.69 29.36
CA GLY A 434 24.59 12.41 29.10
C GLY A 434 23.08 12.50 29.14
N LEU A 435 22.46 11.36 28.97
CA LEU A 435 21.03 11.17 29.11
C LEU A 435 20.77 10.33 30.37
N TYR A 436 20.02 10.88 31.27
CA TYR A 436 19.74 10.32 32.59
C TYR A 436 18.24 10.23 32.83
N LYS A 437 17.83 9.60 33.95
CA LYS A 437 16.47 9.63 34.49
C LYS A 437 16.46 10.22 35.90
N ILE A 438 15.36 10.82 36.31
CA ILE A 438 15.17 11.24 37.68
C ILE A 438 15.17 10.01 38.59
N GLN A 439 16.12 9.93 39.53
CA GLN A 439 16.36 8.79 40.39
C GLN A 439 15.70 8.96 41.77
N ASP A 440 15.68 10.20 42.28
CA ASP A 440 15.10 10.53 43.60
C ASP A 440 14.65 11.99 43.64
N LYS A 441 13.67 12.27 44.49
CA LYS A 441 13.11 13.62 44.73
C LYS A 441 12.87 13.83 46.21
N LEU A 442 13.51 14.87 46.77
CA LEU A 442 13.38 15.19 48.19
C LEU A 442 13.01 16.67 48.41
N SER A 443 12.13 16.95 49.36
CA SER A 443 11.74 18.31 49.75
C SER A 443 11.20 18.38 51.17
N PRO A 444 11.82 19.17 52.11
CA PRO A 444 13.19 19.72 52.02
C PRO A 444 14.23 18.65 52.35
N THR A 445 15.51 18.93 52.00
CA THR A 445 16.63 18.05 52.39
C THR A 445 17.92 18.84 52.65
N VAL A 446 18.97 18.16 53.14
CA VAL A 446 20.30 18.73 53.35
C VAL A 446 21.31 17.94 52.52
N LEU A 447 21.90 18.59 51.50
CA LEU A 447 22.96 17.99 50.72
C LEU A 447 24.27 18.01 51.53
N ARG A 448 24.94 16.85 51.60
CA ARG A 448 26.16 16.67 52.38
C ARG A 448 27.30 16.20 51.51
N GLY A 449 28.44 16.83 51.69
CA GLY A 449 29.68 16.37 51.06
C GLY A 449 30.25 15.14 51.82
N GLU A 450 31.39 14.68 51.36
CA GLU A 450 32.10 13.58 52.01
C GLU A 450 32.52 13.94 53.43
N LYS A 451 32.57 12.92 54.30
CA LYS A 451 33.09 13.08 55.65
C LYS A 451 34.61 13.17 55.58
N VAL A 452 35.15 14.31 56.03
CA VAL A 452 36.59 14.58 56.07
C VAL A 452 37.09 14.55 57.51
N PRO A 453 38.30 14.09 57.79
CA PRO A 453 38.87 14.10 59.12
C PRO A 453 39.20 15.53 59.55
N VAL A 454 38.59 15.97 60.63
CA VAL A 454 38.88 17.25 61.32
C VAL A 454 39.66 16.95 62.57
N THR A 455 40.91 17.39 62.60
CA THR A 455 41.79 17.13 63.72
C THR A 455 41.90 18.36 64.62
N LYS A 456 41.34 18.24 65.84
CA LYS A 456 41.44 19.26 66.89
C LYS A 456 42.52 18.88 67.87
N THR A 457 43.51 19.76 68.09
CA THR A 457 44.56 19.57 69.07
C THR A 457 44.35 20.53 70.23
N GLU A 458 43.93 19.98 71.37
CA GLU A 458 43.83 20.72 72.62
C GLU A 458 45.09 20.56 73.46
N THR A 459 45.61 21.66 74.00
CA THR A 459 46.70 21.61 74.94
C THR A 459 46.17 21.70 76.37
N LYS A 460 46.21 20.60 77.12
CA LYS A 460 45.77 20.55 78.55
C LYS A 460 46.96 20.35 79.42
N LYS A 461 46.99 21.03 80.62
CA LYS A 461 47.98 20.72 81.63
C LYS A 461 47.62 19.42 82.36
N ASN A 462 48.58 18.50 82.47
CA ASN A 462 48.37 17.28 83.24
C ASN A 462 48.45 17.60 84.74
N LYS A 463 48.14 16.63 85.61
CA LYS A 463 48.16 16.77 87.13
C LYS A 463 49.54 17.22 87.65
N LYS A 464 50.58 17.18 86.83
CA LYS A 464 51.98 17.66 87.23
C LYS A 464 52.31 19.00 86.56
N GLY A 465 51.28 19.74 86.01
CA GLY A 465 51.50 21.07 85.46
C GLY A 465 52.13 21.07 84.04
N LYS A 466 52.48 19.92 83.45
CA LYS A 466 53.11 19.82 82.15
C LYS A 466 52.07 19.91 81.02
N LYS A 467 52.28 20.75 79.99
CA LYS A 467 51.46 20.89 78.82
C LYS A 467 51.45 19.56 78.03
N VAL A 468 50.31 18.91 77.85
CA VAL A 468 50.14 17.73 77.05
C VAL A 468 49.16 18.08 75.92
N LYS A 469 49.58 17.83 74.67
CA LYS A 469 48.67 17.95 73.52
C LYS A 469 47.86 16.73 73.41
N LYS A 470 46.48 16.85 73.42
CA LYS A 470 45.56 15.80 73.09
C LYS A 470 45.00 16.10 71.72
N THR A 471 45.29 15.25 70.76
CA THR A 471 44.74 15.33 69.41
C THR A 471 43.54 14.40 69.33
N THR A 472 42.42 14.94 68.89
CA THR A 472 41.18 14.17 68.65
C THR A 472 40.82 14.39 67.17
N THR A 473 40.68 13.33 66.43
CA THR A 473 40.16 13.36 65.06
C THR A 473 38.70 13.03 65.06
N THR A 474 37.87 13.92 64.55
CA THR A 474 36.42 13.72 64.30
C THR A 474 36.22 13.74 62.79
N TYR A 475 35.14 13.12 62.35
CA TYR A 475 34.76 13.16 60.93
C TYR A 475 33.56 14.07 60.80
N GLU A 476 33.72 15.14 60.02
CA GLU A 476 32.65 16.11 59.77
C GLU A 476 32.38 16.14 58.25
N TYR A 477 31.16 16.50 57.85
CA TYR A 477 30.87 16.69 56.42
C TYR A 477 31.67 17.86 55.87
N SER A 478 32.24 17.72 54.66
CA SER A 478 33.02 18.79 54.02
C SER A 478 32.15 20.02 53.73
N TYR A 479 30.86 19.82 53.54
CA TYR A 479 29.82 20.86 53.50
C TYR A 479 28.46 20.28 53.87
N GLU A 480 27.54 21.14 54.31
CA GLU A 480 26.12 20.89 54.48
C GLU A 480 25.36 22.07 53.83
N SER A 481 24.50 21.77 52.87
CA SER A 481 23.70 22.75 52.12
C SER A 481 22.22 22.40 52.22
N PRO A 482 21.44 23.14 53.02
CA PRO A 482 20.00 22.94 53.06
C PRO A 482 19.37 23.43 51.75
N VAL A 483 18.51 22.61 51.15
CA VAL A 483 17.79 22.92 49.91
C VAL A 483 16.30 22.64 50.11
N THR A 484 15.42 23.35 49.39
CA THR A 484 13.98 23.13 49.46
C THR A 484 13.56 22.03 48.52
N TYR A 485 14.12 22.00 47.30
CA TYR A 485 13.79 21.05 46.25
C TYR A 485 15.07 20.39 45.74
N TRP A 486 15.08 19.07 45.72
CA TRP A 486 16.13 18.21 45.21
C TRP A 486 15.57 17.23 44.21
N ILE A 487 16.16 17.18 42.99
CA ILE A 487 15.85 16.27 41.91
C ILE A 487 17.14 15.59 41.49
N GLN A 488 17.36 14.35 41.93
CA GLN A 488 18.54 13.56 41.63
C GLN A 488 18.44 12.90 40.26
N PHE A 489 19.50 12.96 39.46
CA PHE A 489 19.52 12.30 38.16
C PHE A 489 20.79 11.46 37.89
N ASN A 490 21.91 11.73 38.59
CA ASN A 490 23.15 10.98 38.38
C ASN A 490 23.94 10.82 39.70
N GLY A 491 23.76 9.68 40.39
CA GLY A 491 24.44 9.41 41.67
C GLY A 491 24.21 10.52 42.69
N GLY A 492 25.27 11.24 43.09
CA GLY A 492 25.16 12.39 43.99
C GLY A 492 24.87 13.74 43.33
N ILE A 493 24.54 13.74 42.01
CA ILE A 493 24.31 14.94 41.23
C ILE A 493 22.82 15.11 40.97
N GLY A 494 22.31 16.33 41.10
CA GLY A 494 20.91 16.67 40.83
C GLY A 494 20.69 18.15 40.54
N LEU A 495 19.44 18.50 40.25
CA LEU A 495 18.99 19.88 40.16
C LEU A 495 18.38 20.28 41.51
N HIS A 496 18.71 21.48 41.98
CA HIS A 496 18.19 21.97 43.26
C HIS A 496 18.23 23.50 43.35
N ASP A 497 17.40 24.04 44.23
CA ASP A 497 17.46 25.47 44.55
C ASP A 497 18.74 25.85 45.25
N ALA A 498 19.26 27.03 44.96
CA ALA A 498 20.46 27.57 45.62
C ALA A 498 20.24 28.99 46.15
N ALA A 499 18.99 29.41 46.30
CA ALA A 499 18.62 30.75 46.72
C ALA A 499 19.18 31.15 48.09
N GLY A 500 19.51 30.18 48.97
CA GLY A 500 20.11 30.42 50.28
C GLY A 500 21.54 30.96 50.23
N TRP A 501 22.25 30.77 49.09
CA TRP A 501 23.66 31.20 48.99
C TRP A 501 24.06 31.79 47.62
N ARG A 502 23.13 31.77 46.63
CA ARG A 502 23.37 32.25 45.29
C ARG A 502 22.32 33.26 44.84
N SER A 503 22.74 34.43 44.40
CA SER A 503 21.86 35.49 43.89
C SER A 503 21.95 35.72 42.37
N GLN A 504 22.91 35.07 41.69
CA GLN A 504 23.13 35.23 40.26
C GLN A 504 23.26 33.84 39.61
N TYR A 505 22.72 33.71 38.42
CA TYR A 505 22.72 32.49 37.63
C TYR A 505 23.08 32.81 36.17
N GLY A 506 23.45 31.79 35.40
CA GLY A 506 23.81 31.91 34.00
C GLY A 506 25.25 32.37 33.71
N GLY A 507 25.52 32.55 32.42
CA GLY A 507 26.80 33.03 31.93
C GLY A 507 28.02 32.18 32.32
N SER A 508 29.14 32.79 32.62
CA SER A 508 30.40 32.09 32.93
C SER A 508 30.62 31.79 34.44
N ILE A 509 29.60 31.97 35.27
CA ILE A 509 29.68 31.77 36.73
C ILE A 509 30.16 30.34 37.06
N TYR A 510 29.64 29.33 36.34
CA TYR A 510 30.00 27.93 36.56
C TYR A 510 31.48 27.64 36.48
N TYR A 511 32.22 28.37 35.67
CA TYR A 511 33.66 28.11 35.45
C TYR A 511 34.47 28.33 36.73
N TYR A 512 34.25 29.44 37.45
CA TYR A 512 35.01 29.79 38.64
C TYR A 512 34.26 29.56 39.96
N SER A 513 32.96 29.72 39.96
CA SER A 513 32.09 29.64 41.14
C SER A 513 30.93 28.65 40.94
N GLY A 514 31.20 27.58 40.21
CA GLY A 514 30.26 26.48 40.00
C GLY A 514 30.05 25.62 41.26
N SER A 515 29.15 24.66 41.16
CA SER A 515 28.88 23.67 42.19
C SER A 515 29.91 22.51 42.18
N HIS A 516 29.70 21.48 42.99
CA HIS A 516 30.46 20.22 42.96
C HIS A 516 29.93 19.20 41.94
N GLY A 517 29.19 19.66 40.93
CA GLY A 517 28.60 18.84 39.88
C GLY A 517 27.09 19.03 39.73
N CYS A 518 26.37 19.46 40.77
CA CYS A 518 24.94 19.72 40.73
C CYS A 518 24.58 20.93 39.86
N VAL A 519 23.35 21.02 39.43
CA VAL A 519 22.77 22.14 38.70
C VAL A 519 22.00 23.02 39.68
N ASN A 520 22.56 24.17 40.01
CA ASN A 520 21.97 25.16 40.91
C ASN A 520 20.94 26.02 40.20
N LEU A 521 19.76 26.12 40.73
CA LEU A 521 18.62 26.82 40.17
C LEU A 521 18.10 27.94 41.07
N PRO A 522 17.42 28.95 40.50
CA PRO A 522 16.52 29.80 41.25
C PRO A 522 15.40 28.96 41.92
N LEU A 523 14.92 29.43 43.10
CA LEU A 523 13.92 28.71 43.89
C LEU A 523 12.65 28.36 43.09
N ASP A 524 12.12 29.34 42.34
CA ASP A 524 10.87 29.14 41.57
C ASP A 524 11.05 28.15 40.42
N LEU A 525 12.21 28.15 39.74
CA LEU A 525 12.53 27.18 38.71
C LEU A 525 12.62 25.77 39.29
N ALA A 526 13.40 25.61 40.39
CA ALA A 526 13.53 24.33 41.06
C ALA A 526 12.18 23.80 41.55
N LYS A 527 11.28 24.67 42.09
CA LYS A 527 9.93 24.35 42.48
C LYS A 527 9.10 23.85 41.33
N THR A 528 9.11 24.57 40.19
CA THR A 528 8.33 24.20 39.00
C THR A 528 8.75 22.84 38.47
N LEU A 529 10.06 22.57 38.36
CA LEU A 529 10.57 21.26 37.94
C LEU A 529 10.19 20.18 38.94
N TYR A 530 10.37 20.41 40.24
CA TYR A 530 10.04 19.43 41.26
C TYR A 530 8.54 19.03 41.25
N GLN A 531 7.66 19.97 40.97
CA GLN A 531 6.20 19.74 40.99
C GLN A 531 5.66 19.05 39.74
N ASN A 532 6.37 19.12 38.60
CA ASN A 532 5.85 18.68 37.31
C ASN A 532 6.50 17.42 36.76
N TYR A 533 7.64 16.98 37.30
CA TYR A 533 8.35 15.80 36.84
C TYR A 533 8.34 14.70 37.89
N GLU A 534 8.40 13.46 37.45
CA GLU A 534 8.32 12.28 38.32
C GLU A 534 9.60 11.43 38.24
N LEU A 535 9.70 10.39 39.08
CA LEU A 535 10.80 9.42 38.98
C LEU A 535 10.74 8.71 37.63
N GLY A 536 11.90 8.60 36.98
CA GLY A 536 12.00 8.00 35.64
C GLY A 536 11.96 8.99 34.48
N ASP A 537 11.46 10.22 34.69
CA ASP A 537 11.46 11.24 33.63
C ASP A 537 12.90 11.57 33.17
N PRO A 538 13.13 11.74 31.85
CA PRO A 538 14.46 11.99 31.30
C PRO A 538 15.05 13.33 31.70
N VAL A 539 16.38 13.33 31.93
CA VAL A 539 17.19 14.52 32.13
C VAL A 539 18.33 14.50 31.11
N ILE A 540 18.33 15.45 30.19
CA ILE A 540 19.28 15.56 29.09
C ILE A 540 20.28 16.63 29.46
N VAL A 541 21.55 16.28 29.57
CA VAL A 541 22.66 17.20 29.95
C VAL A 541 23.66 17.22 28.81
N TYR A 542 23.94 18.39 28.28
CA TYR A 542 24.85 18.50 27.14
C TYR A 542 25.61 19.84 27.10
N PHE A 543 26.77 19.81 26.39
CA PHE A 543 27.37 20.96 25.77
C PHE A 543 27.14 20.93 24.26
N TRP A 544 27.22 22.06 23.58
CA TRP A 544 27.09 22.12 22.13
C TRP A 544 28.20 21.37 21.37
N ASP A 545 29.32 21.10 22.05
CA ASP A 545 30.48 20.40 21.51
C ASP A 545 30.83 19.19 22.41
N ASN A 546 29.90 18.28 22.52
CA ASN A 546 30.06 17.06 23.34
C ASN A 546 31.20 16.17 22.85
N GLU A 547 31.51 16.19 21.53
CA GLU A 547 32.51 15.30 20.93
C GLU A 547 33.94 15.67 21.32
N ASN A 548 34.20 16.92 21.70
CA ASN A 548 35.51 17.42 22.09
C ASN A 548 35.78 17.40 23.61
N ARG A 549 34.83 16.91 24.41
CA ARG A 549 34.91 16.80 25.86
C ARG A 549 34.92 15.33 26.31
N LYS A 550 36.01 14.63 26.00
CA LYS A 550 36.30 13.29 26.54
C LYS A 550 37.19 13.38 27.77
#